data_a692fe22bbfc7ae8c4c483b572156699
#
_entry.id   a692fe22bbfc7ae8c4c483b572156699
#
_cell.length_a   1.000
_cell.length_b   1.000
_cell.length_c   1.000
_cell.angle_alpha   90.00
_cell.angle_beta   90.00
_cell.angle_gamma   90.00
#
_symmetry.space_group_name_H-M   'P 1'
#
loop_
_entity.id
_entity.type
_entity.pdbx_description
1 polymer ?
#
loop_
_entity_poly.entity_id
_entity_poly.type
_entity_poly.pdbx_seq_one_letter_code
_entity_poly.pdbx_strand_id
1 'polypeptide(L)'
;VGATPGDAITDQAFVIRRWLQEAGFLSQIYAESIHPSLFGKVKPYRDYLPSQPGELVILHHSIGSDLVEYLLSQEVRFLIIYHNLTPPDFFQPFDPWLASQVQRGREQLHHLRLRTVLALGDSSFNESELRQAGYVHTGVLPIVLDPAQYDLEPNPNLLTRYQGNGVKLLFVGRLAPNKRQEDLIKLLWYYRRIDPEARLFLVGSPWIPSYTEWLRELVEMLDLAESVTFAGHVSQRDLVTFYHLADIYVSMSEHEGFGKPLIESMYFGIPVLAYAAAGVPETMGGAGVLFRKKDYEALAELVDIIVKDETLRNRIVARERERVKEFLEPAVRRKWEQYLNFAMER
;
A
#
# COMPACT_ATOMS: atom_id res chain seq x y z
N VAL A 1 8.36 5.29 10.38
CA VAL A 1 9.37 4.63 11.21
C VAL A 1 10.57 4.28 10.35
N GLY A 2 10.43 3.48 9.31
CA GLY A 2 11.50 3.18 8.36
C GLY A 2 11.37 3.98 7.06
N ALA A 3 12.50 4.45 6.52
CA ALA A 3 12.56 5.05 5.19
C ALA A 3 13.22 4.07 4.22
N THR A 4 12.45 3.59 3.24
CA THR A 4 12.88 2.58 2.25
C THR A 4 12.40 2.98 0.86
N PRO A 5 13.25 2.93 -0.19
CA PRO A 5 12.82 3.22 -1.56
C PRO A 5 11.68 2.29 -2.02
N GLY A 6 10.70 2.85 -2.74
CA GLY A 6 9.55 2.09 -3.24
C GLY A 6 8.50 1.74 -2.20
N ASP A 7 8.68 2.17 -0.93
CA ASP A 7 7.64 2.11 0.07
C ASP A 7 6.70 3.32 -0.07
N ALA A 8 5.39 3.07 -0.11
CA ALA A 8 4.39 4.10 -0.36
C ALA A 8 4.44 5.28 0.63
N ILE A 9 4.75 5.00 1.90
CA ILE A 9 4.86 6.02 2.95
C ILE A 9 6.09 6.90 2.72
N THR A 10 7.22 6.27 2.41
CA THR A 10 8.49 6.97 2.09
C THR A 10 8.33 7.85 0.86
N ASP A 11 7.73 7.33 -0.21
CA ASP A 11 7.47 8.07 -1.44
C ASP A 11 6.59 9.29 -1.16
N GLN A 12 5.50 9.12 -0.41
CA GLN A 12 4.62 10.23 -0.04
C GLN A 12 5.31 11.28 0.82
N ALA A 13 6.18 10.88 1.75
CA ALA A 13 6.97 11.82 2.55
C ALA A 13 7.90 12.67 1.68
N PHE A 14 8.52 12.08 0.64
CA PHE A 14 9.34 12.83 -0.33
C PHE A 14 8.51 13.79 -1.18
N VAL A 15 7.33 13.38 -1.61
CA VAL A 15 6.39 14.25 -2.36
C VAL A 15 5.96 15.44 -1.50
N ILE A 16 5.53 15.21 -0.28
CA ILE A 16 5.11 16.27 0.65
C ILE A 16 6.28 17.21 0.97
N ARG A 17 7.50 16.68 1.19
CA ARG A 17 8.69 17.51 1.38
C ARG A 17 8.93 18.43 0.17
N ARG A 18 8.81 17.92 -1.05
CA ARG A 18 8.96 18.72 -2.27
C ARG A 18 7.92 19.84 -2.31
N TRP A 19 6.66 19.54 -2.06
CA TRP A 19 5.59 20.55 -2.04
C TRP A 19 5.81 21.63 -0.98
N LEU A 20 6.30 21.25 0.21
CA LEU A 20 6.66 22.21 1.26
C LEU A 20 7.81 23.12 0.82
N GLN A 21 8.85 22.56 0.20
CA GLN A 21 10.00 23.34 -0.29
C GLN A 21 9.60 24.30 -1.42
N GLU A 22 8.72 23.87 -2.33
CA GLU A 22 8.14 24.72 -3.39
C GLU A 22 7.28 25.85 -2.81
N ALA A 23 6.63 25.61 -1.67
CA ALA A 23 5.89 26.64 -0.92
C ALA A 23 6.77 27.54 -0.03
N GLY A 24 8.09 27.36 -0.06
CA GLY A 24 9.06 28.18 0.68
C GLY A 24 9.37 27.71 2.12
N PHE A 25 8.86 26.55 2.54
CA PHE A 25 9.18 26.00 3.85
C PHE A 25 10.50 25.25 3.85
N LEU A 26 11.24 25.36 4.97
CA LEU A 26 12.34 24.45 5.25
C LEU A 26 11.74 23.11 5.72
N SER A 27 11.99 22.05 4.98
CA SER A 27 11.49 20.72 5.30
C SER A 27 12.58 19.67 5.15
N GLN A 28 12.70 18.82 6.21
CA GLN A 28 13.65 17.71 6.28
C GLN A 28 12.93 16.45 6.75
N ILE A 29 13.32 15.29 6.19
CA ILE A 29 12.77 13.99 6.59
C ILE A 29 13.68 13.36 7.63
N TYR A 30 13.06 12.82 8.67
CA TYR A 30 13.71 12.06 9.74
C TYR A 30 13.07 10.68 9.86
N ALA A 31 13.87 9.65 10.14
CA ALA A 31 13.38 8.28 10.31
C ALA A 31 14.17 7.52 11.38
N GLU A 32 13.58 6.44 11.89
CA GLU A 32 14.19 5.55 12.88
C GLU A 32 15.18 4.58 12.21
N SER A 33 14.78 3.99 11.09
CA SER A 33 15.67 3.21 10.24
C SER A 33 15.72 3.81 8.83
N ILE A 34 16.91 3.81 8.24
CA ILE A 34 17.15 4.46 6.95
C ILE A 34 17.86 3.47 6.04
N HIS A 35 17.22 3.17 4.90
CA HIS A 35 17.87 2.35 3.88
C HIS A 35 19.14 3.05 3.35
N PRO A 36 20.28 2.35 3.11
CA PRO A 36 21.54 2.95 2.72
C PRO A 36 21.47 3.90 1.53
N SER A 37 20.63 3.62 0.55
CA SER A 37 20.45 4.50 -0.64
C SER A 37 19.79 5.85 -0.35
N LEU A 38 19.25 6.03 0.87
CA LEU A 38 18.62 7.28 1.32
C LEU A 38 19.50 8.10 2.28
N PHE A 39 20.72 7.64 2.57
CA PHE A 39 21.67 8.41 3.36
C PHE A 39 21.94 9.79 2.71
N GLY A 40 21.95 10.83 3.53
CA GLY A 40 22.05 12.23 3.08
C GLY A 40 20.72 12.87 2.64
N LYS A 41 19.69 12.08 2.29
CA LYS A 41 18.35 12.56 1.95
C LYS A 41 17.40 12.50 3.14
N VAL A 42 17.61 11.56 4.05
CA VAL A 42 16.86 11.32 5.28
C VAL A 42 17.85 11.33 6.44
N LYS A 43 17.48 11.92 7.56
CA LYS A 43 18.31 11.99 8.77
C LYS A 43 17.79 11.03 9.86
N PRO A 44 18.66 10.56 10.77
CA PRO A 44 18.22 9.85 11.97
C PRO A 44 17.28 10.74 12.79
N TYR A 45 16.20 10.16 13.33
CA TYR A 45 15.21 10.93 14.09
C TYR A 45 15.79 11.61 15.35
N ARG A 46 16.85 11.05 15.92
CA ARG A 46 17.54 11.61 17.09
C ARG A 46 18.30 12.90 16.80
N ASP A 47 18.55 13.19 15.52
CA ASP A 47 19.16 14.46 15.09
C ASP A 47 18.13 15.59 14.95
N TYR A 48 16.82 15.26 15.12
CA TYR A 48 15.77 16.27 15.11
C TYR A 48 15.76 17.04 16.42
N LEU A 49 15.86 18.35 16.32
CA LEU A 49 15.66 19.29 17.43
C LEU A 49 14.70 20.37 16.93
N PRO A 50 13.62 20.66 17.68
CA PRO A 50 12.73 21.76 17.34
C PRO A 50 13.49 23.08 17.25
N SER A 51 13.24 23.86 16.21
CA SER A 51 13.84 25.20 16.04
C SER A 51 13.18 26.24 16.96
N GLN A 52 11.93 25.98 17.36
CA GLN A 52 11.14 26.81 18.26
C GLN A 52 10.06 25.96 18.96
N PRO A 53 9.59 26.39 20.15
CA PRO A 53 8.45 25.74 20.80
C PRO A 53 7.20 25.77 19.92
N GLY A 54 6.49 24.63 19.85
CA GLY A 54 5.26 24.51 19.05
C GLY A 54 5.50 24.36 17.55
N GLU A 55 6.73 24.05 17.10
CA GLU A 55 7.01 23.71 15.71
C GLU A 55 6.08 22.58 15.21
N LEU A 56 5.58 22.71 13.98
CA LEU A 56 4.68 21.73 13.38
C LEU A 56 5.48 20.57 12.76
N VAL A 57 5.28 19.36 13.28
CA VAL A 57 5.84 18.11 12.76
C VAL A 57 4.79 17.36 11.96
N ILE A 58 5.11 16.99 10.72
CA ILE A 58 4.30 16.08 9.92
C ILE A 58 4.74 14.67 10.24
N LEU A 59 3.89 13.91 10.92
CA LEU A 59 4.17 12.56 11.38
C LEU A 59 3.45 11.53 10.52
N HIS A 60 4.19 10.72 9.75
CA HIS A 60 3.68 9.54 9.09
C HIS A 60 3.59 8.38 10.09
N HIS A 61 2.38 8.00 10.49
CA HIS A 61 2.13 7.00 11.53
C HIS A 61 1.54 5.71 10.95
N SER A 62 2.26 4.59 11.11
CA SER A 62 1.88 3.28 10.56
C SER A 62 2.22 2.09 11.46
N ILE A 63 2.97 2.30 12.55
CA ILE A 63 3.37 1.29 13.54
C ILE A 63 3.91 2.00 14.79
N GLY A 64 3.92 1.32 15.93
CA GLY A 64 4.56 1.80 17.15
C GLY A 64 6.07 1.97 17.00
N SER A 65 6.63 3.03 17.56
CA SER A 65 8.04 3.36 17.40
C SER A 65 8.60 4.22 18.53
N ASP A 66 9.91 4.16 18.74
CA ASP A 66 10.63 5.03 19.66
C ASP A 66 10.70 6.48 19.17
N LEU A 67 10.59 6.68 17.85
CA LEU A 67 10.48 8.01 17.25
C LEU A 67 9.27 8.76 17.82
N VAL A 68 8.12 8.11 17.98
CA VAL A 68 6.91 8.74 18.54
C VAL A 68 7.15 9.16 19.99
N GLU A 69 7.76 8.30 20.82
CA GLU A 69 8.09 8.64 22.21
C GLU A 69 9.07 9.82 22.28
N TYR A 70 10.07 9.82 21.39
CA TYR A 70 11.00 10.94 21.29
C TYR A 70 10.29 12.25 20.95
N LEU A 71 9.41 12.25 19.96
CA LEU A 71 8.65 13.44 19.57
C LEU A 71 7.67 13.89 20.65
N LEU A 72 7.09 12.95 21.40
CA LEU A 72 6.25 13.27 22.57
C LEU A 72 7.03 13.92 23.72
N SER A 73 8.34 13.73 23.80
CA SER A 73 9.21 14.43 24.77
C SER A 73 9.61 15.84 24.34
N GLN A 74 9.37 16.22 23.09
CA GLN A 74 9.68 17.55 22.54
C GLN A 74 8.45 18.48 22.62
N GLU A 75 8.66 19.80 22.59
CA GLU A 75 7.59 20.81 22.54
C GLU A 75 7.15 21.08 21.09
N VAL A 76 6.49 20.09 20.45
CA VAL A 76 6.03 20.15 19.06
C VAL A 76 4.53 19.92 18.95
N ARG A 77 3.92 20.39 17.86
CA ARG A 77 2.56 20.08 17.44
C ARG A 77 2.59 19.14 16.25
N PHE A 78 1.52 18.37 16.02
CA PHE A 78 1.49 17.36 14.97
C PHE A 78 0.44 17.67 13.92
N LEU A 79 0.82 17.47 12.63
CA LEU A 79 -0.04 17.06 11.56
C LEU A 79 0.24 15.57 11.34
N ILE A 80 -0.75 14.71 11.59
CA ILE A 80 -0.58 13.26 11.41
C ILE A 80 -1.06 12.85 10.03
N ILE A 81 -0.28 12.01 9.35
CA ILE A 81 -0.71 11.24 8.18
C ILE A 81 -0.73 9.77 8.61
N TYR A 82 -1.93 9.24 8.72
CA TYR A 82 -2.19 7.91 9.26
C TYR A 82 -2.33 6.90 8.12
N HIS A 83 -1.36 5.97 8.06
CA HIS A 83 -1.25 4.95 7.03
C HIS A 83 -1.85 3.61 7.43
N ASN A 84 -2.74 3.60 8.38
CA ASN A 84 -3.37 2.43 8.96
C ASN A 84 -2.49 1.61 9.91
N LEU A 85 -3.13 1.07 10.94
CA LEU A 85 -2.57 0.09 11.87
C LEU A 85 -3.36 -1.21 11.74
N THR A 86 -2.83 -2.17 11.00
CA THR A 86 -3.46 -3.50 10.85
C THR A 86 -3.76 -4.09 12.23
N PRO A 87 -4.94 -4.69 12.47
CA PRO A 87 -5.24 -5.33 13.75
C PRO A 87 -4.17 -6.35 14.17
N PRO A 88 -3.73 -6.36 15.45
CA PRO A 88 -2.67 -7.26 15.93
C PRO A 88 -2.97 -8.74 15.70
N ASP A 89 -4.25 -9.11 15.71
CA ASP A 89 -4.72 -10.50 15.57
C ASP A 89 -4.26 -11.16 14.26
N PHE A 90 -4.06 -10.38 13.19
CA PHE A 90 -3.51 -10.90 11.95
C PHE A 90 -2.07 -11.39 12.12
N PHE A 91 -1.29 -10.75 12.98
CA PHE A 91 0.13 -11.05 13.14
C PHE A 91 0.40 -12.03 14.29
N GLN A 92 -0.46 -12.07 15.30
CA GLN A 92 -0.27 -12.84 16.51
C GLN A 92 0.12 -14.31 16.28
N PRO A 93 -0.45 -15.04 15.30
CA PRO A 93 -0.07 -16.45 15.04
C PRO A 93 1.32 -16.61 14.41
N PHE A 94 1.86 -15.59 13.75
CA PHE A 94 3.06 -15.67 12.94
C PHE A 94 4.22 -14.86 13.51
N ASP A 95 3.93 -13.70 14.11
CA ASP A 95 4.91 -12.78 14.67
C ASP A 95 4.31 -12.00 15.85
N PRO A 96 4.36 -12.53 17.08
CA PRO A 96 3.85 -11.88 18.28
C PRO A 96 4.56 -10.56 18.61
N TRP A 97 5.83 -10.41 18.22
CA TRP A 97 6.55 -9.15 18.41
C TRP A 97 5.95 -8.05 17.53
N LEU A 98 5.74 -8.34 16.25
CA LEU A 98 5.09 -7.40 15.32
C LEU A 98 3.68 -7.05 15.79
N ALA A 99 2.89 -8.03 16.27
CA ALA A 99 1.59 -7.79 16.88
C ALA A 99 1.67 -6.79 18.03
N SER A 100 2.68 -6.91 18.90
CA SER A 100 2.91 -5.97 20.01
C SER A 100 3.28 -4.56 19.52
N GLN A 101 4.08 -4.45 18.43
CA GLN A 101 4.44 -3.14 17.87
C GLN A 101 3.23 -2.43 17.23
N VAL A 102 2.34 -3.17 16.59
CA VAL A 102 1.11 -2.61 16.04
C VAL A 102 0.18 -2.14 17.17
N GLN A 103 0.05 -2.92 18.24
CA GLN A 103 -0.70 -2.55 19.43
C GLN A 103 -0.13 -1.27 20.08
N ARG A 104 1.19 -1.20 20.24
CA ARG A 104 1.89 0.01 20.70
C ARG A 104 1.55 1.23 19.83
N GLY A 105 1.51 1.06 18.51
CA GLY A 105 1.14 2.15 17.60
C GLY A 105 -0.27 2.68 17.86
N ARG A 106 -1.23 1.80 18.18
CA ARG A 106 -2.60 2.20 18.54
C ARG A 106 -2.63 2.98 19.85
N GLU A 107 -1.83 2.59 20.84
CA GLU A 107 -1.69 3.32 22.11
C GLU A 107 -1.06 4.70 21.90
N GLN A 108 0.01 4.76 21.10
CA GLN A 108 0.67 6.02 20.74
C GLN A 108 -0.27 6.99 20.03
N LEU A 109 -1.18 6.48 19.20
CA LEU A 109 -2.18 7.32 18.54
C LEU A 109 -3.07 8.08 19.54
N HIS A 110 -3.40 7.47 20.69
CA HIS A 110 -4.13 8.16 21.77
C HIS A 110 -3.29 9.27 22.43
N HIS A 111 -1.99 9.07 22.64
CA HIS A 111 -1.11 10.07 23.24
C HIS A 111 -0.86 11.25 22.31
N LEU A 112 -0.70 11.02 21.01
CA LEU A 112 -0.47 12.05 19.99
C LEU A 112 -1.64 13.03 19.87
N ARG A 113 -2.87 12.57 20.13
CA ARG A 113 -4.11 13.33 19.95
C ARG A 113 -4.08 14.72 20.59
N LEU A 114 -3.55 14.84 21.81
CA LEU A 114 -3.58 16.08 22.59
C LEU A 114 -2.78 17.23 21.97
N ARG A 115 -1.82 16.92 21.10
CA ARG A 115 -0.95 17.89 20.42
C ARG A 115 -1.11 17.88 18.90
N THR A 116 -2.14 17.20 18.39
CA THR A 116 -2.42 17.12 16.97
C THR A 116 -3.39 18.20 16.54
N VAL A 117 -2.95 19.04 15.61
CA VAL A 117 -3.78 20.10 15.02
C VAL A 117 -4.67 19.57 13.90
N LEU A 118 -4.20 18.55 13.18
CA LEU A 118 -4.92 17.89 12.07
C LEU A 118 -4.42 16.46 11.91
N ALA A 119 -5.34 15.51 11.71
CA ALA A 119 -5.03 14.12 11.42
C ALA A 119 -5.67 13.68 10.10
N LEU A 120 -4.87 13.20 9.16
CA LEU A 120 -5.27 12.80 7.83
C LEU A 120 -5.13 11.29 7.66
N GLY A 121 -6.16 10.62 7.16
CA GLY A 121 -6.09 9.22 6.76
C GLY A 121 -5.88 9.09 5.25
N ASP A 122 -5.27 8.01 4.77
CA ASP A 122 -5.12 7.74 3.33
C ASP A 122 -6.47 7.45 2.66
N SER A 123 -7.49 7.09 3.45
CA SER A 123 -8.86 6.81 3.04
C SER A 123 -9.86 7.24 4.11
N SER A 124 -11.16 7.26 3.80
CA SER A 124 -12.21 7.52 4.79
C SER A 124 -12.30 6.41 5.84
N PHE A 125 -11.88 5.18 5.48
CA PHE A 125 -11.72 4.11 6.45
C PHE A 125 -10.68 4.49 7.52
N ASN A 126 -9.50 4.93 7.12
CA ASN A 126 -8.45 5.41 8.02
C ASN A 126 -8.89 6.66 8.80
N GLU A 127 -9.57 7.61 8.14
CA GLU A 127 -10.12 8.78 8.81
C GLU A 127 -11.15 8.38 9.89
N SER A 128 -11.97 7.37 9.63
CA SER A 128 -12.94 6.88 10.62
C SER A 128 -12.28 6.31 11.87
N GLU A 129 -11.14 5.60 11.72
CA GLU A 129 -10.34 5.14 12.86
C GLU A 129 -9.76 6.31 13.67
N LEU A 130 -9.30 7.38 13.01
CA LEU A 130 -8.85 8.61 13.69
C LEU A 130 -9.98 9.27 14.49
N ARG A 131 -11.17 9.37 13.92
CA ARG A 131 -12.35 9.90 14.63
C ARG A 131 -12.72 9.03 15.83
N GLN A 132 -12.68 7.71 15.69
CA GLN A 132 -12.92 6.77 16.79
C GLN A 132 -11.86 6.89 17.89
N ALA A 133 -10.60 7.17 17.52
CA ALA A 133 -9.53 7.48 18.47
C ALA A 133 -9.69 8.88 19.13
N GLY A 134 -10.71 9.66 18.75
CA GLY A 134 -11.07 10.93 19.36
C GLY A 134 -10.37 12.16 18.77
N TYR A 135 -9.84 12.08 17.55
CA TYR A 135 -9.32 13.25 16.85
C TYR A 135 -10.46 14.17 16.39
N VAL A 136 -10.34 15.48 16.63
CA VAL A 136 -11.38 16.48 16.35
C VAL A 136 -11.32 16.95 14.90
N HIS A 137 -10.11 17.23 14.41
CA HIS A 137 -9.88 17.71 13.04
C HIS A 137 -9.27 16.60 12.24
N THR A 138 -10.07 16.03 11.34
CA THR A 138 -9.67 14.91 10.48
C THR A 138 -10.00 15.19 9.02
N GLY A 139 -9.35 14.45 8.13
CA GLY A 139 -9.61 14.52 6.70
C GLY A 139 -8.99 13.34 5.96
N VAL A 140 -9.13 13.32 4.63
CA VAL A 140 -8.60 12.28 3.76
C VAL A 140 -7.58 12.85 2.80
N LEU A 141 -6.33 12.37 2.90
CA LEU A 141 -5.25 12.66 1.97
C LEU A 141 -4.79 11.36 1.31
N PRO A 142 -5.26 11.00 0.12
CA PRO A 142 -4.85 9.78 -0.57
C PRO A 142 -3.35 9.76 -0.87
N ILE A 143 -2.81 8.54 -1.01
CA ILE A 143 -1.44 8.36 -1.51
C ILE A 143 -1.36 8.85 -2.97
N VAL A 144 -0.30 9.59 -3.28
CA VAL A 144 -0.05 10.09 -4.65
C VAL A 144 0.47 8.98 -5.53
N LEU A 145 -0.11 8.84 -6.72
CA LEU A 145 0.48 8.09 -7.81
C LEU A 145 1.34 9.03 -8.65
N ASP A 146 2.63 8.77 -8.69
CA ASP A 146 3.57 9.51 -9.54
C ASP A 146 3.89 8.71 -10.82
N PRO A 147 3.33 9.08 -11.98
CA PRO A 147 3.57 8.38 -13.25
C PRO A 147 5.04 8.27 -13.63
N ALA A 148 5.89 9.24 -13.25
CA ALA A 148 7.30 9.22 -13.60
C ALA A 148 8.06 8.02 -13.00
N GLN A 149 7.55 7.45 -11.90
CA GLN A 149 8.14 6.23 -11.31
C GLN A 149 7.92 4.98 -12.18
N TYR A 150 6.95 5.02 -13.09
CA TYR A 150 6.55 3.88 -13.93
C TYR A 150 6.94 4.06 -15.41
N ASP A 151 7.52 5.20 -15.78
CA ASP A 151 8.05 5.46 -17.13
C ASP A 151 9.42 4.79 -17.32
N LEU A 152 9.40 3.46 -17.32
CA LEU A 152 10.58 2.60 -17.41
C LEU A 152 10.34 1.52 -18.46
N GLU A 153 11.32 1.28 -19.32
CA GLU A 153 11.28 0.16 -20.25
C GLU A 153 11.27 -1.18 -19.48
N PRO A 154 10.33 -2.08 -19.78
CA PRO A 154 10.28 -3.39 -19.15
C PRO A 154 11.58 -4.18 -19.30
N ASN A 155 11.86 -5.07 -18.36
CA ASN A 155 13.01 -5.96 -18.40
C ASN A 155 12.79 -7.08 -19.43
N PRO A 156 13.55 -7.11 -20.56
CA PRO A 156 13.33 -8.08 -21.63
C PRO A 156 13.58 -9.53 -21.20
N ASN A 157 14.51 -9.75 -20.25
CA ASN A 157 14.79 -11.09 -19.75
C ASN A 157 13.58 -11.64 -18.95
N LEU A 158 12.93 -10.77 -18.18
CA LEU A 158 11.74 -11.14 -17.41
C LEU A 158 10.55 -11.39 -18.33
N LEU A 159 10.37 -10.55 -19.35
CA LEU A 159 9.35 -10.76 -20.38
C LEU A 159 9.54 -12.12 -21.08
N THR A 160 10.76 -12.42 -21.52
CA THR A 160 11.09 -13.70 -22.18
C THR A 160 10.86 -14.89 -21.25
N ARG A 161 11.27 -14.77 -19.98
CA ARG A 161 11.09 -15.85 -18.98
C ARG A 161 9.63 -16.24 -18.77
N TYR A 162 8.73 -15.28 -18.81
CA TYR A 162 7.30 -15.47 -18.55
C TYR A 162 6.44 -15.36 -19.83
N GLN A 163 7.04 -15.55 -21.01
CA GLN A 163 6.30 -15.74 -22.25
C GLN A 163 5.40 -16.99 -22.13
N GLY A 164 4.22 -16.92 -22.75
CA GLY A 164 3.26 -18.03 -22.75
C GLY A 164 1.83 -17.52 -22.80
N ASN A 165 0.91 -18.40 -23.17
CA ASN A 165 -0.49 -18.05 -23.41
C ASN A 165 -1.36 -18.13 -22.14
N GLY A 166 -0.85 -18.74 -21.06
CA GLY A 166 -1.59 -18.86 -19.81
C GLY A 166 -1.82 -17.50 -19.13
N VAL A 167 -3.00 -17.33 -18.55
CA VAL A 167 -3.40 -16.12 -17.83
C VAL A 167 -2.49 -15.88 -16.63
N LYS A 168 -2.06 -14.65 -16.46
CA LYS A 168 -1.12 -14.20 -15.44
C LYS A 168 -1.85 -13.33 -14.42
N LEU A 169 -2.09 -13.90 -13.24
CA LEU A 169 -2.62 -13.20 -12.09
C LEU A 169 -1.48 -12.49 -11.35
N LEU A 170 -1.67 -11.25 -11.00
CA LEU A 170 -0.69 -10.44 -10.26
C LEU A 170 -1.23 -10.03 -8.89
N PHE A 171 -0.37 -10.13 -7.89
CA PHE A 171 -0.50 -9.44 -6.60
C PHE A 171 0.81 -8.72 -6.27
N VAL A 172 0.71 -7.47 -5.86
CA VAL A 172 1.84 -6.66 -5.39
C VAL A 172 1.61 -6.24 -3.95
N GLY A 173 2.58 -6.52 -3.09
CA GLY A 173 2.54 -6.19 -1.67
C GLY A 173 3.40 -7.13 -0.82
N ARG A 174 3.75 -6.70 0.37
CA ARG A 174 4.49 -7.54 1.34
C ARG A 174 3.73 -8.83 1.61
N LEU A 175 4.45 -9.95 1.75
CA LEU A 175 3.83 -11.21 2.16
C LEU A 175 3.48 -11.11 3.66
N ALA A 176 2.19 -10.97 3.95
CA ALA A 176 1.69 -10.73 5.29
C ALA A 176 0.26 -11.30 5.47
N PRO A 177 -0.11 -11.79 6.66
CA PRO A 177 -1.36 -12.51 6.90
C PRO A 177 -2.64 -11.71 6.56
N ASN A 178 -2.63 -10.39 6.75
CA ASN A 178 -3.74 -9.53 6.38
C ASN A 178 -3.96 -9.41 4.87
N LYS A 179 -2.96 -9.77 4.06
CA LYS A 179 -3.00 -9.75 2.59
C LYS A 179 -3.56 -11.03 1.98
N ARG A 180 -3.65 -12.11 2.78
CA ARG A 180 -4.28 -13.37 2.38
C ARG A 180 -3.75 -13.96 1.08
N GLN A 181 -2.43 -14.03 0.93
CA GLN A 181 -1.83 -14.65 -0.27
C GLN A 181 -2.20 -16.13 -0.40
N GLU A 182 -2.49 -16.83 0.68
CA GLU A 182 -3.03 -18.19 0.65
C GLU A 182 -4.33 -18.30 -0.14
N ASP A 183 -5.17 -17.27 -0.10
CA ASP A 183 -6.43 -17.27 -0.86
C ASP A 183 -6.19 -17.05 -2.36
N LEU A 184 -5.13 -16.33 -2.73
CA LEU A 184 -4.68 -16.22 -4.13
C LEU A 184 -4.14 -17.55 -4.66
N ILE A 185 -3.37 -18.27 -3.84
CA ILE A 185 -2.84 -19.61 -4.18
C ILE A 185 -4.02 -20.59 -4.39
N LYS A 186 -5.01 -20.57 -3.50
CA LYS A 186 -6.23 -21.39 -3.64
C LYS A 186 -7.02 -21.01 -4.90
N LEU A 187 -7.18 -19.69 -5.16
CA LEU A 187 -7.82 -19.23 -6.38
C LEU A 187 -7.12 -19.76 -7.64
N LEU A 188 -5.77 -19.68 -7.69
CA LEU A 188 -5.01 -20.22 -8.80
C LEU A 188 -5.24 -21.72 -8.98
N TRP A 189 -5.28 -22.50 -7.87
CA TRP A 189 -5.54 -23.94 -7.93
C TRP A 189 -6.89 -24.27 -8.59
N TYR A 190 -7.95 -23.50 -8.30
CA TYR A 190 -9.23 -23.62 -8.99
C TYR A 190 -9.15 -23.14 -10.44
N TYR A 191 -8.50 -22.00 -10.68
CA TYR A 191 -8.42 -21.39 -12.00
C TYR A 191 -7.64 -22.27 -13.00
N ARG A 192 -6.62 -23.01 -12.55
CA ARG A 192 -5.88 -23.95 -13.41
C ARG A 192 -6.70 -25.13 -13.93
N ARG A 193 -7.91 -25.33 -13.49
CA ARG A 193 -8.86 -26.27 -14.11
C ARG A 193 -9.49 -25.68 -15.37
N ILE A 194 -9.53 -24.35 -15.49
CA ILE A 194 -10.02 -23.60 -16.66
C ILE A 194 -8.84 -23.31 -17.62
N ASP A 195 -7.73 -22.82 -17.07
CA ASP A 195 -6.49 -22.53 -17.78
C ASP A 195 -5.30 -23.23 -17.11
N PRO A 196 -4.89 -24.43 -17.59
CA PRO A 196 -3.78 -25.19 -16.99
C PRO A 196 -2.42 -24.48 -17.01
N GLU A 197 -2.23 -23.49 -17.91
CA GLU A 197 -0.99 -22.71 -18.03
C GLU A 197 -0.99 -21.44 -17.16
N ALA A 198 -2.10 -21.16 -16.47
CA ALA A 198 -2.22 -19.97 -15.63
C ALA A 198 -1.11 -19.87 -14.56
N ARG A 199 -0.68 -18.64 -14.30
CA ARG A 199 0.39 -18.32 -13.34
C ARG A 199 -0.06 -17.27 -12.34
N LEU A 200 0.54 -17.30 -11.15
CA LEU A 200 0.38 -16.28 -10.11
C LEU A 200 1.74 -15.66 -9.79
N PHE A 201 1.81 -14.34 -9.91
CA PHE A 201 2.96 -13.56 -9.48
C PHE A 201 2.66 -12.92 -8.12
N LEU A 202 3.43 -13.27 -7.11
CA LEU A 202 3.45 -12.65 -5.77
C LEU A 202 4.69 -11.77 -5.68
N VAL A 203 4.51 -10.46 -5.90
CA VAL A 203 5.60 -9.49 -5.93
C VAL A 203 5.61 -8.68 -4.64
N GLY A 204 6.68 -8.81 -3.86
CA GLY A 204 6.86 -8.10 -2.61
C GLY A 204 7.73 -8.86 -1.61
N SER A 205 8.28 -8.14 -0.65
CA SER A 205 9.19 -8.74 0.32
C SER A 205 8.52 -9.78 1.21
N PRO A 206 9.23 -10.85 1.58
CA PRO A 206 8.80 -11.82 2.59
C PRO A 206 8.92 -11.17 3.99
N TRP A 207 7.94 -10.34 4.34
CA TRP A 207 8.00 -9.53 5.55
C TRP A 207 7.93 -10.35 6.84
N ILE A 208 7.15 -11.44 6.84
CA ILE A 208 7.02 -12.38 7.96
C ILE A 208 7.51 -13.76 7.48
N PRO A 209 8.71 -14.19 7.90
CA PRO A 209 9.31 -15.43 7.41
C PRO A 209 8.45 -16.68 7.62
N SER A 210 7.88 -16.86 8.82
CA SER A 210 7.01 -18.01 9.15
C SER A 210 5.76 -18.08 8.27
N TYR A 211 5.14 -16.94 7.96
CA TYR A 211 4.01 -16.89 7.03
C TYR A 211 4.45 -17.20 5.60
N THR A 212 5.61 -16.70 5.17
CA THR A 212 6.14 -16.97 3.83
C THR A 212 6.47 -18.45 3.65
N GLU A 213 7.04 -19.07 4.65
CA GLU A 213 7.34 -20.52 4.63
C GLU A 213 6.05 -21.34 4.54
N TRP A 214 5.06 -21.02 5.35
CA TRP A 214 3.75 -21.66 5.27
C TRP A 214 3.08 -21.50 3.89
N LEU A 215 3.22 -20.33 3.23
CA LEU A 215 2.72 -20.15 1.86
C LEU A 215 3.46 -21.05 0.86
N ARG A 216 4.77 -21.27 1.02
CA ARG A 216 5.53 -22.18 0.15
C ARG A 216 5.10 -23.63 0.34
N GLU A 217 4.91 -24.05 1.59
CA GLU A 217 4.36 -25.38 1.89
C GLU A 217 2.97 -25.57 1.26
N LEU A 218 2.10 -24.55 1.30
CA LEU A 218 0.80 -24.61 0.66
C LEU A 218 0.90 -24.76 -0.87
N VAL A 219 1.86 -24.08 -1.51
CA VAL A 219 2.12 -24.19 -2.95
C VAL A 219 2.55 -25.62 -3.31
N GLU A 220 3.46 -26.22 -2.52
CA GLU A 220 3.89 -27.61 -2.73
C GLU A 220 2.73 -28.60 -2.50
N MET A 221 1.95 -28.44 -1.43
CA MET A 221 0.79 -29.30 -1.15
C MET A 221 -0.27 -29.30 -2.26
N LEU A 222 -0.41 -28.17 -2.97
CA LEU A 222 -1.36 -28.02 -4.06
C LEU A 222 -0.77 -28.31 -5.46
N ASP A 223 0.48 -28.76 -5.55
CA ASP A 223 1.21 -29.03 -6.79
C ASP A 223 1.26 -27.81 -7.72
N LEU A 224 1.58 -26.63 -7.16
CA LEU A 224 1.61 -25.35 -7.87
C LEU A 224 3.03 -24.75 -7.99
N ALA A 225 4.09 -25.50 -7.68
CA ALA A 225 5.46 -24.99 -7.63
C ALA A 225 5.90 -24.27 -8.92
N GLU A 226 5.52 -24.81 -10.09
CA GLU A 226 5.84 -24.22 -11.40
C GLU A 226 4.90 -23.06 -11.80
N SER A 227 3.81 -22.84 -11.07
CA SER A 227 2.76 -21.88 -11.41
C SER A 227 2.71 -20.67 -10.52
N VAL A 228 3.32 -20.73 -9.34
CA VAL A 228 3.42 -19.60 -8.39
C VAL A 228 4.84 -19.06 -8.36
N THR A 229 5.00 -17.78 -8.61
CA THR A 229 6.28 -17.08 -8.52
C THR A 229 6.30 -16.17 -7.32
N PHE A 230 7.14 -16.48 -6.34
CA PHE A 230 7.49 -15.56 -5.25
C PHE A 230 8.63 -14.67 -5.72
N ALA A 231 8.31 -13.48 -6.27
CA ALA A 231 9.32 -12.60 -6.85
C ALA A 231 10.19 -11.89 -5.82
N GLY A 232 9.74 -11.82 -4.56
CA GLY A 232 10.45 -11.08 -3.51
C GLY A 232 10.39 -9.56 -3.73
N HIS A 233 11.32 -8.84 -3.09
CA HIS A 233 11.52 -7.43 -3.36
C HIS A 233 12.23 -7.26 -4.70
N VAL A 234 11.62 -6.56 -5.63
CA VAL A 234 12.13 -6.37 -6.99
C VAL A 234 12.53 -4.92 -7.24
N SER A 235 13.33 -4.68 -8.27
CA SER A 235 13.61 -3.33 -8.75
C SER A 235 12.36 -2.65 -9.28
N GLN A 236 12.33 -1.32 -9.33
CA GLN A 236 11.20 -0.59 -9.94
C GLN A 236 10.95 -1.00 -11.39
N ARG A 237 12.02 -1.23 -12.15
CA ARG A 237 11.94 -1.73 -13.53
C ARG A 237 11.28 -3.11 -13.62
N ASP A 238 11.62 -4.02 -12.71
CA ASP A 238 11.02 -5.36 -12.69
C ASP A 238 9.57 -5.31 -12.21
N LEU A 239 9.23 -4.41 -11.26
CA LEU A 239 7.85 -4.16 -10.86
C LEU A 239 7.00 -3.70 -12.04
N VAL A 240 7.48 -2.71 -12.82
CA VAL A 240 6.85 -2.26 -14.08
C VAL A 240 6.67 -3.43 -15.04
N THR A 241 7.68 -4.32 -15.14
CA THR A 241 7.61 -5.50 -16.00
C THR A 241 6.53 -6.48 -15.55
N PHE A 242 6.34 -6.72 -14.25
CA PHE A 242 5.26 -7.56 -13.75
C PHE A 242 3.88 -6.96 -14.03
N TYR A 243 3.73 -5.63 -13.95
CA TYR A 243 2.50 -4.98 -14.39
C TYR A 243 2.25 -5.18 -15.89
N HIS A 244 3.27 -5.08 -16.75
CA HIS A 244 3.11 -5.36 -18.19
C HIS A 244 2.82 -6.81 -18.52
N LEU A 245 3.25 -7.76 -17.70
CA LEU A 245 3.00 -9.19 -17.89
C LEU A 245 1.58 -9.60 -17.47
N ALA A 246 0.96 -8.87 -16.54
CA ALA A 246 -0.28 -9.26 -15.91
C ALA A 246 -1.51 -9.08 -16.81
N ASP A 247 -2.39 -10.07 -16.79
CA ASP A 247 -3.71 -10.02 -17.44
C ASP A 247 -4.79 -9.51 -16.48
N ILE A 248 -4.60 -9.74 -15.17
CA ILE A 248 -5.51 -9.31 -14.10
C ILE A 248 -4.74 -9.12 -12.80
N TYR A 249 -5.08 -8.07 -12.06
CA TYR A 249 -4.63 -7.87 -10.67
C TYR A 249 -5.70 -8.40 -9.71
N VAL A 250 -5.30 -9.25 -8.76
CA VAL A 250 -6.23 -9.82 -7.78
C VAL A 250 -5.75 -9.52 -6.37
N SER A 251 -6.64 -8.99 -5.52
CA SER A 251 -6.39 -8.78 -4.10
C SER A 251 -7.40 -9.52 -3.23
N MET A 252 -6.90 -10.36 -2.34
CA MET A 252 -7.67 -11.07 -1.31
C MET A 252 -7.52 -10.43 0.08
N SER A 253 -6.91 -9.25 0.16
CA SER A 253 -6.59 -8.57 1.41
C SER A 253 -7.83 -8.34 2.27
N GLU A 254 -7.76 -8.72 3.54
CA GLU A 254 -8.83 -8.48 4.52
C GLU A 254 -8.64 -7.17 5.28
N HIS A 255 -7.45 -6.59 5.17
CA HIS A 255 -7.18 -5.29 5.78
C HIS A 255 -6.19 -4.48 4.96
N GLU A 256 -6.65 -3.36 4.44
CA GLU A 256 -5.91 -2.35 3.67
C GLU A 256 -6.32 -0.95 4.11
N GLY A 257 -5.35 -0.09 4.42
CA GLY A 257 -5.65 1.32 4.64
C GLY A 257 -6.02 2.04 3.34
N PHE A 258 -5.29 1.76 2.27
CA PHE A 258 -5.46 2.37 0.96
C PHE A 258 -5.34 1.35 -0.18
N GLY A 259 -4.20 0.67 -0.28
CA GLY A 259 -3.94 -0.30 -1.35
C GLY A 259 -3.35 0.35 -2.61
N LYS A 260 -2.17 1.00 -2.50
CA LYS A 260 -1.47 1.63 -3.65
C LYS A 260 -1.40 0.72 -4.89
N PRO A 261 -1.15 -0.61 -4.79
CA PRO A 261 -1.11 -1.49 -5.96
C PRO A 261 -2.44 -1.59 -6.74
N LEU A 262 -3.59 -1.28 -6.13
CA LEU A 262 -4.87 -1.21 -6.84
C LEU A 262 -4.84 -0.08 -7.87
N ILE A 263 -4.41 1.11 -7.46
CA ILE A 263 -4.33 2.27 -8.36
C ILE A 263 -3.16 2.17 -9.35
N GLU A 264 -2.08 1.49 -8.98
CA GLU A 264 -1.00 1.16 -9.91
C GLU A 264 -1.49 0.24 -11.03
N SER A 265 -2.24 -0.82 -10.69
CA SER A 265 -2.84 -1.73 -11.68
C SER A 265 -3.82 -1.01 -12.60
N MET A 266 -4.67 -0.15 -12.06
CA MET A 266 -5.56 0.70 -12.86
C MET A 266 -4.79 1.63 -13.81
N TYR A 267 -3.66 2.18 -13.36
CA TYR A 267 -2.79 3.03 -14.19
C TYR A 267 -2.21 2.25 -15.38
N PHE A 268 -1.79 1.01 -15.16
CA PHE A 268 -1.31 0.12 -16.22
C PHE A 268 -2.44 -0.42 -17.12
N GLY A 269 -3.70 -0.16 -16.79
CA GLY A 269 -4.86 -0.67 -17.55
C GLY A 269 -5.06 -2.18 -17.37
N ILE A 270 -4.72 -2.71 -16.23
CA ILE A 270 -4.91 -4.10 -15.82
C ILE A 270 -6.19 -4.16 -15.00
N PRO A 271 -7.22 -4.94 -15.43
CA PRO A 271 -8.45 -5.03 -14.66
C PRO A 271 -8.20 -5.53 -13.23
N VAL A 272 -8.83 -4.88 -12.26
CA VAL A 272 -8.67 -5.14 -10.84
C VAL A 272 -9.87 -5.91 -10.30
N LEU A 273 -9.59 -7.06 -9.67
CA LEU A 273 -10.54 -7.86 -8.90
C LEU A 273 -10.11 -7.86 -7.44
N ALA A 274 -10.91 -7.28 -6.52
CA ALA A 274 -10.48 -7.11 -5.14
C ALA A 274 -11.57 -7.47 -4.12
N TYR A 275 -11.13 -8.04 -2.97
CA TYR A 275 -12.00 -8.29 -1.84
C TYR A 275 -12.42 -6.96 -1.18
N ALA A 276 -13.71 -6.78 -0.94
CA ALA A 276 -14.29 -5.56 -0.42
C ALA A 276 -14.09 -5.44 1.09
N ALA A 277 -12.87 -5.11 1.54
CA ALA A 277 -12.53 -4.94 2.95
C ALA A 277 -11.83 -3.60 3.22
N ALA A 278 -12.06 -3.04 4.41
CA ALA A 278 -11.41 -1.83 4.92
C ALA A 278 -11.45 -0.67 3.91
N GLY A 279 -10.30 -0.10 3.53
CA GLY A 279 -10.20 1.03 2.58
C GLY A 279 -10.36 0.63 1.10
N VAL A 280 -10.36 -0.67 0.75
CA VAL A 280 -10.41 -1.13 -0.66
C VAL A 280 -11.63 -0.59 -1.43
N PRO A 281 -12.87 -0.63 -0.91
CA PRO A 281 -14.04 -0.12 -1.65
C PRO A 281 -13.93 1.36 -2.02
N GLU A 282 -13.33 2.16 -1.13
CA GLU A 282 -13.12 3.59 -1.39
C GLU A 282 -12.03 3.82 -2.42
N THR A 283 -10.89 3.14 -2.30
CA THR A 283 -9.80 3.25 -3.29
C THR A 283 -10.29 2.84 -4.67
N MET A 284 -11.09 1.79 -4.77
CA MET A 284 -11.73 1.37 -6.02
C MET A 284 -12.75 2.41 -6.54
N GLY A 285 -13.53 3.07 -5.67
CA GLY A 285 -14.46 4.13 -6.05
C GLY A 285 -15.49 3.72 -7.10
N GLY A 286 -15.87 2.45 -7.16
CA GLY A 286 -16.77 1.90 -8.18
C GLY A 286 -16.08 1.53 -9.50
N ALA A 287 -14.75 1.67 -9.60
CA ALA A 287 -13.94 1.12 -10.68
C ALA A 287 -13.50 -0.31 -10.36
N GLY A 288 -13.15 -1.09 -11.39
CA GLY A 288 -12.80 -2.50 -11.23
C GLY A 288 -13.97 -3.37 -10.75
N VAL A 289 -13.67 -4.52 -10.17
CA VAL A 289 -14.66 -5.48 -9.67
C VAL A 289 -14.40 -5.78 -8.19
N LEU A 290 -15.42 -5.61 -7.35
CA LEU A 290 -15.38 -5.95 -5.93
C LEU A 290 -16.19 -7.21 -5.64
N PHE A 291 -15.60 -8.12 -4.86
CA PHE A 291 -16.31 -9.29 -4.34
C PHE A 291 -16.34 -9.29 -2.81
N ARG A 292 -17.34 -10.00 -2.22
CA ARG A 292 -17.60 -10.05 -0.76
C ARG A 292 -17.56 -11.46 -0.17
N LYS A 293 -17.44 -12.48 -1.02
CA LYS A 293 -17.29 -13.89 -0.61
C LYS A 293 -16.08 -14.48 -1.32
N LYS A 294 -15.29 -15.22 -0.60
CA LYS A 294 -14.13 -15.93 -1.12
C LYS A 294 -14.51 -17.35 -1.58
N ASP A 295 -15.46 -17.41 -2.50
CA ASP A 295 -15.83 -18.62 -3.24
C ASP A 295 -14.86 -18.78 -4.40
N TYR A 296 -13.82 -19.59 -4.21
CA TYR A 296 -12.72 -19.69 -5.15
C TYR A 296 -13.12 -20.26 -6.51
N GLU A 297 -14.13 -21.14 -6.55
CA GLU A 297 -14.65 -21.69 -7.81
C GLU A 297 -15.38 -20.61 -8.62
N ALA A 298 -16.29 -19.90 -8.00
CA ALA A 298 -16.98 -18.77 -8.64
C ALA A 298 -16.02 -17.63 -9.00
N LEU A 299 -14.98 -17.38 -8.18
CA LEU A 299 -13.97 -16.37 -8.47
C LEU A 299 -13.06 -16.79 -9.66
N ALA A 300 -12.76 -18.07 -9.80
CA ALA A 300 -12.03 -18.58 -10.96
C ALA A 300 -12.79 -18.35 -12.26
N GLU A 301 -14.10 -18.64 -12.30
CA GLU A 301 -14.94 -18.33 -13.46
C GLU A 301 -15.02 -16.81 -13.71
N LEU A 302 -15.11 -16.00 -12.66
CA LEU A 302 -15.14 -14.54 -12.79
C LEU A 302 -13.83 -13.98 -13.35
N VAL A 303 -12.68 -14.52 -12.96
CA VAL A 303 -11.36 -14.20 -13.55
C VAL A 303 -11.38 -14.51 -15.04
N ASP A 304 -11.86 -15.70 -15.43
CA ASP A 304 -11.92 -16.13 -16.84
C ASP A 304 -12.79 -15.19 -17.68
N ILE A 305 -13.97 -14.82 -17.17
CA ILE A 305 -14.88 -13.87 -17.82
C ILE A 305 -14.20 -12.49 -17.99
N ILE A 306 -13.59 -11.94 -16.93
CA ILE A 306 -12.94 -10.62 -16.99
C ILE A 306 -11.80 -10.60 -18.01
N VAL A 307 -11.02 -11.67 -18.09
CA VAL A 307 -9.85 -11.74 -18.98
C VAL A 307 -10.26 -11.98 -20.43
N LYS A 308 -11.25 -12.85 -20.69
CA LYS A 308 -11.64 -13.27 -22.06
C LYS A 308 -12.70 -12.40 -22.71
N ASP A 309 -13.61 -11.80 -21.95
CA ASP A 309 -14.59 -10.85 -22.51
C ASP A 309 -13.96 -9.48 -22.71
N GLU A 310 -13.47 -9.24 -23.92
CA GLU A 310 -12.81 -7.99 -24.30
C GLU A 310 -13.71 -6.76 -24.07
N THR A 311 -15.00 -6.88 -24.33
CA THR A 311 -15.96 -5.77 -24.13
C THR A 311 -16.08 -5.41 -22.66
N LEU A 312 -16.23 -6.42 -21.80
CA LEU A 312 -16.28 -6.23 -20.36
C LEU A 312 -14.95 -5.66 -19.82
N ARG A 313 -13.82 -6.27 -20.21
CA ARG A 313 -12.48 -5.82 -19.84
C ARG A 313 -12.24 -4.36 -20.21
N ASN A 314 -12.54 -3.96 -21.42
CA ASN A 314 -12.36 -2.58 -21.89
C ASN A 314 -13.24 -1.59 -21.10
N ARG A 315 -14.46 -1.97 -20.72
CA ARG A 315 -15.34 -1.16 -19.87
C ARG A 315 -14.79 -0.98 -18.44
N ILE A 316 -14.23 -2.05 -17.87
CA ILE A 316 -13.59 -2.02 -16.54
C ILE A 316 -12.41 -1.06 -16.60
N VAL A 317 -11.47 -1.30 -17.51
CA VAL A 317 -10.25 -0.49 -17.67
C VAL A 317 -10.55 0.98 -17.95
N ALA A 318 -11.58 1.28 -18.73
CA ALA A 318 -11.98 2.66 -18.99
C ALA A 318 -12.40 3.41 -17.69
N ARG A 319 -13.16 2.74 -16.81
CA ARG A 319 -13.54 3.31 -15.50
C ARG A 319 -12.34 3.44 -14.56
N GLU A 320 -11.44 2.47 -14.57
CA GLU A 320 -10.21 2.48 -13.78
C GLU A 320 -9.30 3.64 -14.16
N ARG A 321 -9.12 3.92 -15.45
CA ARG A 321 -8.36 5.07 -15.95
C ARG A 321 -8.94 6.42 -15.50
N GLU A 322 -10.27 6.55 -15.45
CA GLU A 322 -10.90 7.75 -14.90
C GLU A 322 -10.65 7.86 -13.39
N ARG A 323 -10.76 6.75 -12.65
CA ARG A 323 -10.52 6.73 -11.20
C ARG A 323 -9.09 7.13 -10.83
N VAL A 324 -8.08 6.67 -11.57
CA VAL A 324 -6.66 7.00 -11.34
C VAL A 324 -6.41 8.50 -11.30
N LYS A 325 -7.14 9.30 -12.06
CA LYS A 325 -6.95 10.77 -12.12
C LYS A 325 -7.10 11.46 -10.77
N GLU A 326 -7.87 10.86 -9.84
CA GLU A 326 -8.08 11.41 -8.50
C GLU A 326 -6.86 11.23 -7.59
N PHE A 327 -5.93 10.34 -7.95
CA PHE A 327 -4.71 10.02 -7.20
C PHE A 327 -3.45 10.64 -7.82
N LEU A 328 -3.57 11.31 -8.97
CA LEU A 328 -2.46 12.03 -9.57
C LEU A 328 -2.12 13.30 -8.77
N GLU A 329 -0.87 13.72 -8.87
CA GLU A 329 -0.35 14.87 -8.12
C GLU A 329 -1.24 16.11 -8.12
N PRO A 330 -1.79 16.60 -9.26
CA PRO A 330 -2.59 17.82 -9.24
C PRO A 330 -3.86 17.73 -8.39
N ALA A 331 -4.45 16.55 -8.27
CA ALA A 331 -5.67 16.32 -7.48
C ALA A 331 -5.35 16.23 -5.98
N VAL A 332 -4.32 15.46 -5.63
CA VAL A 332 -3.93 15.24 -4.22
C VAL A 332 -3.26 16.49 -3.64
N ARG A 333 -2.43 17.19 -4.44
CA ARG A 333 -1.76 18.43 -4.02
C ARG A 333 -2.75 19.52 -3.63
N ARG A 334 -3.84 19.70 -4.38
CA ARG A 334 -4.89 20.67 -4.01
C ARG A 334 -5.50 20.38 -2.63
N LYS A 335 -5.73 19.11 -2.30
CA LYS A 335 -6.20 18.72 -0.96
C LYS A 335 -5.14 19.02 0.10
N TRP A 336 -3.88 18.67 -0.20
CA TRP A 336 -2.75 18.94 0.70
C TRP A 336 -2.62 20.41 1.04
N GLU A 337 -2.66 21.29 0.05
CA GLU A 337 -2.55 22.75 0.25
C GLU A 337 -3.67 23.31 1.15
N GLN A 338 -4.89 22.81 1.00
CA GLN A 338 -6.01 23.18 1.89
C GLN A 338 -5.75 22.72 3.34
N TYR A 339 -5.27 21.49 3.52
CA TYR A 339 -4.96 20.93 4.84
C TYR A 339 -3.77 21.62 5.49
N LEU A 340 -2.73 21.94 4.73
CA LEU A 340 -1.57 22.66 5.23
C LEU A 340 -1.97 24.06 5.73
N ASN A 341 -2.73 24.82 4.93
CA ASN A 341 -3.23 26.13 5.33
C ASN A 341 -4.04 26.05 6.64
N PHE A 342 -4.97 25.09 6.73
CA PHE A 342 -5.72 24.87 7.97
C PHE A 342 -4.84 24.57 9.18
N ALA A 343 -3.80 23.76 9.01
CA ALA A 343 -2.89 23.38 10.09
C ALA A 343 -1.96 24.54 10.52
N MET A 344 -1.62 25.45 9.59
CA MET A 344 -0.77 26.61 9.87
C MET A 344 -1.51 27.75 10.59
N GLU A 345 -2.83 27.84 10.45
CA GLU A 345 -3.67 28.85 11.13
C GLU A 345 -3.96 28.50 12.60
N ARG A 346 -3.58 27.32 13.06
CA ARG A 346 -3.85 26.79 14.40
C ARG A 346 -2.59 26.48 15.18
#